data_475464e2bc06508e3d013e19d57e8e08
#
_entry.id   475464e2bc06508e3d013e19d57e8e08
#
_cell.length_a   1.000
_cell.length_b   1.000
_cell.length_c   1.000
_cell.angle_alpha   90.00
_cell.angle_beta   90.00
_cell.angle_gamma   90.00
#
_symmetry.space_group_name_H-M   'P 1'
#
loop_
_entity.id
_entity.type
_entity.pdbx_description
1 polymer ?
#
loop_
_entity_poly.entity_id
_entity_poly.type
_entity_poly.pdbx_seq_one_letter_code
_entity_poly.pdbx_strand_id
1 'polypeptide(L)'
;MSESILTLDDVTVRRGSSIVLKNLHLEVEQGQLVLLDGENGAGKSTIIEVAAGLLPLETGQVRHHNEFVLDASGRSKRPQSAFGLALQSDGCIGSQRVEEHLLNALDLADGRIDLAPWLERYNLLHRRHDLIAYLSGGQRRKVAMLAGILPGFVGKQPRLLLLDEPAAGLDESSRANLVEDLHALRARGHALLLASHHSDFKACATHIFSGNELIPNEVEDSNSLPHHDAETDTGSKNVVVRTSLALNQRTLATVATNGIAGFLTLGILLALVDPNAADSNLIQASGLFLSAAFAAGLVGDSMVSMLYEHRALDWWKAHRQGIPHSYAHGFVLGTGLTALAQLGFDAELSWQLVLIGGLVTITTMAIVRGMDLATSRLARPKAAYTRILTPILILPFALIVQWITDSNLL
;
A
#
# COMPACT_ATOMS: atom_id res chain seq x y z
N MET A 1 -25.97 -18.33 -17.44
CA MET A 1 -24.56 -17.99 -17.74
C MET A 1 -23.99 -17.47 -16.43
N SER A 2 -22.97 -18.10 -15.91
CA SER A 2 -22.26 -17.63 -14.71
C SER A 2 -21.61 -16.27 -15.03
N GLU A 3 -21.55 -15.40 -14.04
CA GLU A 3 -20.96 -14.06 -14.20
C GLU A 3 -19.42 -14.17 -14.13
N SER A 4 -18.73 -13.57 -15.10
CA SER A 4 -17.27 -13.47 -15.07
C SER A 4 -16.82 -12.43 -14.02
N ILE A 5 -16.03 -12.88 -13.06
CA ILE A 5 -15.53 -12.05 -11.97
C ILE A 5 -14.13 -11.50 -12.29
N LEU A 6 -13.29 -12.28 -12.98
CA LEU A 6 -11.99 -11.86 -13.47
C LEU A 6 -11.85 -12.19 -14.95
N THR A 7 -11.43 -11.23 -15.75
CA THR A 7 -11.05 -11.45 -17.15
C THR A 7 -9.67 -10.85 -17.41
N LEU A 8 -8.74 -11.69 -17.85
CA LEU A 8 -7.46 -11.32 -18.46
C LEU A 8 -7.58 -11.58 -19.97
N ASP A 9 -7.54 -10.52 -20.77
CA ASP A 9 -7.78 -10.61 -22.22
C ASP A 9 -6.56 -10.15 -23.00
N ASP A 10 -5.95 -11.07 -23.79
CA ASP A 10 -4.74 -10.89 -24.60
C ASP A 10 -3.56 -10.26 -23.85
N VAL A 11 -3.35 -10.68 -22.61
CA VAL A 11 -2.38 -10.06 -21.72
C VAL A 11 -0.96 -10.51 -22.03
N THR A 12 -0.08 -9.55 -22.36
CA THR A 12 1.36 -9.75 -22.47
C THR A 12 2.09 -8.89 -21.47
N VAL A 13 3.02 -9.50 -20.72
CA VAL A 13 3.80 -8.83 -19.66
C VAL A 13 5.28 -9.14 -19.81
N ARG A 14 6.09 -8.08 -19.68
CA ARG A 14 7.55 -8.17 -19.66
C ARG A 14 8.11 -7.86 -18.28
N ARG A 15 9.12 -8.61 -17.86
CA ARG A 15 9.96 -8.30 -16.69
C ARG A 15 11.42 -8.16 -17.12
N GLY A 16 11.93 -6.94 -17.06
CA GLY A 16 13.25 -6.61 -17.63
C GLY A 16 13.25 -6.82 -19.13
N SER A 17 14.17 -7.64 -19.65
CA SER A 17 14.27 -7.98 -21.08
C SER A 17 13.39 -9.17 -21.51
N SER A 18 12.81 -9.93 -20.57
CA SER A 18 12.11 -11.18 -20.86
C SER A 18 10.60 -11.01 -20.86
N ILE A 19 9.91 -11.58 -21.84
CA ILE A 19 8.45 -11.73 -21.81
C ILE A 19 8.14 -12.91 -20.88
N VAL A 20 7.34 -12.65 -19.83
CA VAL A 20 6.95 -13.64 -18.82
C VAL A 20 5.57 -14.23 -19.15
N LEU A 21 4.65 -13.38 -19.59
CA LEU A 21 3.32 -13.79 -20.06
C LEU A 21 3.15 -13.32 -21.50
N LYS A 22 2.61 -14.17 -22.36
CA LYS A 22 2.40 -13.86 -23.77
C LYS A 22 0.99 -14.28 -24.19
N ASN A 23 0.21 -13.31 -24.66
CA ASN A 23 -1.16 -13.50 -25.16
C ASN A 23 -2.01 -14.36 -24.21
N LEU A 24 -1.95 -14.05 -22.91
CA LEU A 24 -2.66 -14.77 -21.87
C LEU A 24 -4.16 -14.44 -21.93
N HIS A 25 -4.98 -15.47 -22.01
CA HIS A 25 -6.43 -15.39 -21.83
C HIS A 25 -6.80 -16.25 -20.62
N LEU A 26 -7.44 -15.63 -19.63
CA LEU A 26 -7.94 -16.31 -18.44
C LEU A 26 -9.23 -15.66 -17.98
N GLU A 27 -10.24 -16.47 -17.81
CA GLU A 27 -11.51 -16.06 -17.24
C GLU A 27 -11.80 -16.89 -15.99
N VAL A 28 -12.21 -16.23 -14.91
CA VAL A 28 -12.61 -16.88 -13.66
C VAL A 28 -14.02 -16.44 -13.34
N GLU A 29 -14.95 -17.41 -13.36
CA GLU A 29 -16.35 -17.18 -13.12
C GLU A 29 -16.72 -17.29 -11.64
N GLN A 30 -17.90 -16.81 -11.32
CA GLN A 30 -18.49 -16.95 -9.98
C GLN A 30 -18.52 -18.43 -9.53
N GLY A 31 -18.06 -18.69 -8.31
CA GLY A 31 -18.03 -20.04 -7.72
C GLY A 31 -16.87 -20.92 -8.21
N GLN A 32 -15.96 -20.39 -9.02
CA GLN A 32 -14.78 -21.12 -9.46
C GLN A 32 -13.59 -20.88 -8.53
N LEU A 33 -12.83 -21.96 -8.29
CA LEU A 33 -11.48 -21.92 -7.76
C LEU A 33 -10.52 -22.39 -8.85
N VAL A 34 -9.74 -21.48 -9.40
CA VAL A 34 -8.72 -21.77 -10.41
C VAL A 34 -7.35 -21.89 -9.75
N LEU A 35 -6.74 -23.06 -9.87
CA LEU A 35 -5.36 -23.30 -9.44
C LEU A 35 -4.40 -23.06 -10.59
N LEU A 36 -3.46 -22.13 -10.44
CA LEU A 36 -2.35 -21.93 -11.35
C LEU A 36 -1.30 -23.03 -11.13
N ASP A 37 -1.18 -23.94 -12.06
CA ASP A 37 -0.22 -25.03 -12.05
C ASP A 37 0.97 -24.74 -12.98
N GLY A 38 2.13 -25.28 -12.69
CA GLY A 38 3.35 -25.13 -13.47
C GLY A 38 4.60 -25.05 -12.61
N GLU A 39 5.76 -25.16 -13.22
CA GLU A 39 7.07 -25.11 -12.58
C GLU A 39 7.36 -23.75 -11.93
N ASN A 40 8.42 -23.71 -11.10
CA ASN A 40 8.92 -22.46 -10.56
C ASN A 40 9.42 -21.55 -11.70
N GLY A 41 8.96 -20.30 -11.70
CA GLY A 41 9.27 -19.36 -12.77
C GLY A 41 8.28 -19.36 -13.94
N ALA A 42 7.28 -20.24 -13.98
CA ALA A 42 6.24 -20.30 -15.03
C ALA A 42 5.32 -19.07 -15.09
N GLY A 43 5.52 -18.05 -14.22
CA GLY A 43 4.74 -16.81 -14.26
C GLY A 43 3.50 -16.79 -13.36
N LYS A 44 3.26 -17.79 -12.51
CA LYS A 44 2.09 -17.86 -11.63
C LYS A 44 1.88 -16.60 -10.78
N SER A 45 2.92 -16.17 -10.04
CA SER A 45 2.87 -14.90 -9.27
C SER A 45 2.67 -13.68 -10.18
N THR A 46 3.20 -13.73 -11.42
CA THR A 46 2.99 -12.65 -12.40
C THR A 46 1.52 -12.57 -12.82
N ILE A 47 0.83 -13.71 -12.99
CA ILE A 47 -0.62 -13.74 -13.28
C ILE A 47 -1.41 -13.13 -12.11
N ILE A 48 -1.12 -13.50 -10.86
CA ILE A 48 -1.74 -12.91 -9.66
C ILE A 48 -1.51 -11.39 -9.59
N GLU A 49 -0.27 -10.94 -9.80
CA GLU A 49 0.07 -9.51 -9.78
C GLU A 49 -0.60 -8.72 -10.90
N VAL A 50 -0.75 -9.31 -12.08
CA VAL A 50 -1.51 -8.73 -13.21
C VAL A 50 -2.98 -8.65 -12.87
N ALA A 51 -3.57 -9.73 -12.37
CA ALA A 51 -4.97 -9.76 -11.94
C ALA A 51 -5.25 -8.70 -10.87
N ALA A 52 -4.29 -8.45 -9.95
CA ALA A 52 -4.36 -7.37 -8.96
C ALA A 52 -4.11 -5.95 -9.56
N GLY A 53 -3.80 -5.84 -10.84
CA GLY A 53 -3.49 -4.57 -11.53
C GLY A 53 -2.18 -3.92 -11.07
N LEU A 54 -1.21 -4.71 -10.60
CA LEU A 54 0.07 -4.23 -10.08
C LEU A 54 1.16 -4.07 -11.14
N LEU A 55 1.04 -4.76 -12.27
CA LEU A 55 2.04 -4.76 -13.32
C LEU A 55 1.55 -4.04 -14.58
N PRO A 56 2.42 -3.26 -15.26
CA PRO A 56 2.10 -2.70 -16.56
C PRO A 56 1.98 -3.81 -17.61
N LEU A 57 1.07 -3.63 -18.56
CA LEU A 57 0.86 -4.54 -19.67
C LEU A 57 1.58 -4.02 -20.94
N GLU A 58 2.10 -4.92 -21.78
CA GLU A 58 2.50 -4.57 -23.16
C GLU A 58 1.30 -4.63 -24.10
N THR A 59 0.43 -5.65 -23.94
CA THR A 59 -0.85 -5.78 -24.64
C THR A 59 -1.93 -6.22 -23.69
N GLY A 60 -3.19 -6.08 -24.12
CA GLY A 60 -4.35 -6.61 -23.42
C GLY A 60 -4.93 -5.72 -22.33
N GLN A 61 -5.82 -6.30 -21.56
CA GLN A 61 -6.57 -5.62 -20.50
C GLN A 61 -6.95 -6.56 -19.36
N VAL A 62 -7.19 -5.97 -18.19
CA VAL A 62 -7.70 -6.64 -16.99
C VAL A 62 -9.06 -6.06 -16.64
N ARG A 63 -10.04 -6.93 -16.34
CA ARG A 63 -11.36 -6.54 -15.86
C ARG A 63 -11.73 -7.32 -14.60
N HIS A 64 -12.41 -6.65 -13.66
CA HIS A 64 -13.08 -7.26 -12.52
C HIS A 64 -14.59 -7.01 -12.65
N HIS A 65 -15.43 -8.04 -12.52
CA HIS A 65 -16.89 -7.95 -12.70
C HIS A 65 -17.26 -7.21 -14.00
N ASN A 66 -16.59 -7.55 -15.09
CA ASN A 66 -16.71 -6.89 -16.40
C ASN A 66 -16.30 -5.39 -16.42
N GLU A 67 -15.86 -4.83 -15.26
CA GLU A 67 -15.38 -3.47 -15.19
C GLU A 67 -13.88 -3.37 -15.48
N PHE A 68 -13.53 -2.32 -16.18
CA PHE A 68 -12.14 -2.02 -16.54
C PHE A 68 -11.27 -1.74 -15.31
N VAL A 69 -10.12 -2.40 -15.21
CA VAL A 69 -9.11 -2.21 -14.14
C VAL A 69 -7.81 -1.64 -14.69
N LEU A 70 -7.26 -2.22 -15.78
CA LEU A 70 -5.96 -1.86 -16.34
C LEU A 70 -5.88 -2.23 -17.82
N ASP A 71 -5.18 -1.42 -18.65
CA ASP A 71 -4.85 -1.74 -20.03
C ASP A 71 -3.38 -1.44 -20.41
N ALA A 72 -3.00 -1.81 -21.63
CA ALA A 72 -1.67 -1.60 -22.18
C ALA A 72 -1.30 -0.13 -22.40
N SER A 73 -2.26 0.81 -22.44
CA SER A 73 -1.99 2.25 -22.50
C SER A 73 -1.57 2.84 -21.14
N GLY A 74 -1.56 2.03 -20.09
CA GLY A 74 -1.30 2.45 -18.72
C GLY A 74 -2.50 3.09 -18.02
N ARG A 75 -3.67 3.16 -18.67
CA ARG A 75 -4.90 3.59 -17.98
C ARG A 75 -5.24 2.57 -16.90
N SER A 76 -5.62 3.06 -15.76
CA SER A 76 -6.01 2.22 -14.63
C SER A 76 -7.14 2.85 -13.83
N LYS A 77 -8.12 2.03 -13.44
CA LYS A 77 -9.26 2.42 -12.60
C LYS A 77 -9.32 1.50 -11.38
N ARG A 78 -9.75 2.04 -10.24
CA ARG A 78 -10.01 1.23 -9.06
C ARG A 78 -11.18 0.28 -9.34
N PRO A 79 -11.06 -1.03 -9.02
CA PRO A 79 -12.21 -1.91 -9.03
C PRO A 79 -13.31 -1.37 -8.10
N GLN A 80 -14.56 -1.38 -8.52
CA GLN A 80 -15.69 -0.95 -7.67
C GLN A 80 -15.96 -2.00 -6.59
N SER A 81 -15.89 -3.28 -6.97
CA SER A 81 -15.99 -4.38 -6.02
C SER A 81 -14.67 -4.58 -5.29
N ALA A 82 -14.74 -4.67 -3.97
CA ALA A 82 -13.58 -5.03 -3.16
C ALA A 82 -13.15 -6.46 -3.46
N PHE A 83 -11.86 -6.72 -3.36
CA PHE A 83 -11.28 -8.04 -3.58
C PHE A 83 -10.27 -8.38 -2.47
N GLY A 84 -10.01 -9.67 -2.28
CA GLY A 84 -8.99 -10.15 -1.35
C GLY A 84 -7.65 -10.34 -2.06
N LEU A 85 -6.54 -10.04 -1.37
CA LEU A 85 -5.19 -10.18 -1.92
C LEU A 85 -4.19 -10.67 -0.87
N ALA A 86 -3.60 -11.84 -1.11
CA ALA A 86 -2.43 -12.31 -0.39
C ALA A 86 -1.26 -12.46 -1.37
N LEU A 87 -0.24 -11.61 -1.22
CA LEU A 87 0.98 -11.66 -2.03
C LEU A 87 1.99 -12.65 -1.45
N GLN A 88 2.89 -13.18 -2.28
CA GLN A 88 3.97 -14.05 -1.84
C GLN A 88 4.87 -13.40 -0.77
N SER A 89 5.06 -12.10 -0.81
CA SER A 89 5.88 -11.31 0.12
C SER A 89 5.07 -10.64 1.24
N ASP A 90 4.05 -11.27 1.76
CA ASP A 90 3.18 -10.90 2.88
C ASP A 90 2.35 -9.63 2.68
N GLY A 91 2.88 -8.53 2.13
CA GLY A 91 2.16 -7.28 1.92
C GLY A 91 1.90 -6.46 3.20
N CYS A 92 2.54 -6.81 4.31
CA CYS A 92 2.30 -6.22 5.62
C CYS A 92 3.33 -5.13 5.97
N ILE A 93 2.92 -4.15 6.79
CA ILE A 93 3.81 -3.15 7.38
C ILE A 93 4.26 -3.64 8.75
N GLY A 94 5.58 -3.77 8.98
CA GLY A 94 6.13 -4.33 10.23
C GLY A 94 5.72 -3.58 11.50
N SER A 95 5.58 -2.26 11.44
CA SER A 95 5.14 -1.42 12.55
C SER A 95 3.62 -1.38 12.77
N GLN A 96 2.84 -2.12 11.98
CA GLN A 96 1.40 -2.30 12.15
C GLN A 96 1.13 -3.46 13.12
N ARG A 97 0.03 -3.42 13.87
CA ARG A 97 -0.43 -4.56 14.67
C ARG A 97 -1.15 -5.57 13.80
N VAL A 98 -1.17 -6.84 14.22
CA VAL A 98 -1.91 -7.92 13.52
C VAL A 98 -3.36 -7.52 13.30
N GLU A 99 -4.07 -7.14 14.37
CA GLU A 99 -5.47 -6.71 14.29
C GLU A 99 -5.68 -5.52 13.36
N GLU A 100 -4.80 -4.51 13.41
CA GLU A 100 -4.90 -3.33 12.55
C GLU A 100 -4.81 -3.68 11.06
N HIS A 101 -3.93 -4.60 10.69
CA HIS A 101 -3.77 -5.04 9.30
C HIS A 101 -5.02 -5.77 8.80
N LEU A 102 -5.55 -6.69 9.60
CA LEU A 102 -6.77 -7.43 9.26
C LEU A 102 -8.01 -6.51 9.20
N LEU A 103 -8.14 -5.58 10.14
CA LEU A 103 -9.19 -4.57 10.11
C LEU A 103 -9.10 -3.66 8.88
N ASN A 104 -7.89 -3.33 8.41
CA ASN A 104 -7.74 -2.57 7.17
C ASN A 104 -8.24 -3.37 5.96
N ALA A 105 -7.94 -4.66 5.86
CA ALA A 105 -8.45 -5.51 4.78
C ALA A 105 -9.99 -5.59 4.80
N LEU A 106 -10.59 -5.71 5.97
CA LEU A 106 -12.05 -5.73 6.15
C LEU A 106 -12.69 -4.37 5.82
N ASP A 107 -12.10 -3.26 6.28
CA ASP A 107 -12.59 -1.91 5.97
C ASP A 107 -12.54 -1.61 4.47
N LEU A 108 -11.48 -2.10 3.78
CA LEU A 108 -11.36 -1.99 2.32
C LEU A 108 -12.43 -2.81 1.60
N ALA A 109 -12.98 -3.82 2.27
CA ALA A 109 -14.09 -4.65 1.81
C ALA A 109 -15.47 -4.15 2.30
N ASP A 110 -15.53 -2.95 2.89
CA ASP A 110 -16.75 -2.36 3.43
C ASP A 110 -17.49 -3.28 4.41
N GLY A 111 -16.75 -4.01 5.26
CA GLY A 111 -17.34 -4.95 6.20
C GLY A 111 -16.55 -5.13 7.49
N ARG A 112 -17.17 -5.78 8.47
CA ARG A 112 -16.59 -6.11 9.77
C ARG A 112 -17.01 -7.50 10.18
N ILE A 113 -16.09 -8.22 10.83
CA ILE A 113 -16.33 -9.49 11.51
C ILE A 113 -15.55 -9.50 12.82
N ASP A 114 -15.96 -10.35 13.76
CA ASP A 114 -15.12 -10.63 14.91
C ASP A 114 -13.86 -11.39 14.47
N LEU A 115 -12.69 -10.82 14.78
CA LEU A 115 -11.42 -11.42 14.43
C LEU A 115 -10.99 -12.53 15.39
N ALA A 116 -11.57 -12.61 16.59
CA ALA A 116 -11.11 -13.53 17.62
C ALA A 116 -11.21 -15.02 17.18
N PRO A 117 -12.35 -15.51 16.63
CA PRO A 117 -12.45 -16.88 16.15
C PRO A 117 -11.47 -17.20 15.02
N TRP A 118 -11.24 -16.26 14.10
CA TRP A 118 -10.30 -16.42 12.99
C TRP A 118 -8.86 -16.49 13.47
N LEU A 119 -8.47 -15.61 14.41
CA LEU A 119 -7.14 -15.64 15.01
C LEU A 119 -6.91 -16.90 15.84
N GLU A 120 -7.94 -17.40 16.54
CA GLU A 120 -7.86 -18.66 17.28
C GLU A 120 -7.70 -19.85 16.33
N ARG A 121 -8.50 -19.94 15.26
CA ARG A 121 -8.44 -20.97 14.23
C ARG A 121 -7.04 -21.14 13.62
N TYR A 122 -6.31 -20.03 13.46
CA TYR A 122 -4.95 -20.00 12.91
C TYR A 122 -3.85 -19.88 13.98
N ASN A 123 -4.18 -20.07 15.27
CA ASN A 123 -3.26 -19.96 16.40
C ASN A 123 -2.50 -18.62 16.44
N LEU A 124 -3.23 -17.51 16.23
CA LEU A 124 -2.71 -16.13 16.25
C LEU A 124 -3.37 -15.26 17.32
N LEU A 125 -4.38 -15.76 18.08
CA LEU A 125 -5.14 -14.93 19.03
C LEU A 125 -4.22 -14.26 20.07
N HIS A 126 -3.22 -15.00 20.57
CA HIS A 126 -2.23 -14.49 21.53
C HIS A 126 -1.31 -13.41 20.96
N ARG A 127 -1.31 -13.22 19.62
CA ARG A 127 -0.52 -12.21 18.89
C ARG A 127 -1.35 -11.06 18.37
N ARG A 128 -2.66 -11.01 18.68
CA ARG A 128 -3.62 -10.03 18.14
C ARG A 128 -3.12 -8.59 18.20
N HIS A 129 -2.51 -8.21 19.32
CA HIS A 129 -2.04 -6.85 19.59
C HIS A 129 -0.54 -6.64 19.36
N ASP A 130 0.19 -7.67 18.94
CA ASP A 130 1.62 -7.59 18.65
C ASP A 130 1.88 -6.85 17.33
N LEU A 131 3.07 -6.24 17.22
CA LEU A 131 3.55 -5.69 15.96
C LEU A 131 3.92 -6.84 15.01
N ILE A 132 3.58 -6.67 13.73
CA ILE A 132 3.89 -7.66 12.68
C ILE A 132 5.40 -7.92 12.59
N ALA A 133 6.26 -6.92 12.86
CA ALA A 133 7.71 -7.09 12.91
C ALA A 133 8.18 -8.13 13.93
N TYR A 134 7.41 -8.40 14.97
CA TYR A 134 7.77 -9.37 16.03
C TYR A 134 7.28 -10.80 15.75
N LEU A 135 6.54 -10.98 14.66
CA LEU A 135 6.04 -12.29 14.26
C LEU A 135 7.12 -13.12 13.57
N SER A 136 7.06 -14.44 13.74
CA SER A 136 7.81 -15.36 12.89
C SER A 136 7.35 -15.28 11.43
N GLY A 137 8.16 -15.77 10.49
CA GLY A 137 7.80 -15.80 9.07
C GLY A 137 6.47 -16.52 8.82
N GLY A 138 6.24 -17.67 9.45
CA GLY A 138 4.98 -18.41 9.33
C GLY A 138 3.79 -17.66 9.94
N GLN A 139 3.97 -16.98 11.09
CA GLN A 139 2.91 -16.14 11.66
C GLN A 139 2.56 -14.96 10.78
N ARG A 140 3.56 -14.25 10.20
CA ARG A 140 3.30 -13.18 9.23
C ARG A 140 2.54 -13.70 8.01
N ARG A 141 2.92 -14.88 7.53
CA ARG A 141 2.24 -15.51 6.40
C ARG A 141 0.77 -15.80 6.70
N LYS A 142 0.44 -16.30 7.91
CA LYS A 142 -0.94 -16.47 8.36
C LYS A 142 -1.71 -15.16 8.36
N VAL A 143 -1.11 -14.06 8.80
CA VAL A 143 -1.73 -12.72 8.78
C VAL A 143 -2.00 -12.25 7.35
N ALA A 144 -1.04 -12.38 6.45
CA ALA A 144 -1.19 -12.00 5.04
C ALA A 144 -2.27 -12.84 4.34
N MET A 145 -2.29 -14.13 4.60
CA MET A 145 -3.31 -15.05 4.09
C MET A 145 -4.70 -14.67 4.60
N LEU A 146 -4.86 -14.42 5.90
CA LEU A 146 -6.13 -13.98 6.49
C LEU A 146 -6.58 -12.65 5.88
N ALA A 147 -5.69 -11.66 5.67
CA ALA A 147 -6.03 -10.42 5.00
C ALA A 147 -6.53 -10.64 3.55
N GLY A 148 -6.09 -11.71 2.90
CA GLY A 148 -6.55 -12.10 1.57
C GLY A 148 -7.90 -12.80 1.55
N ILE A 149 -8.24 -13.63 2.54
CA ILE A 149 -9.48 -14.42 2.52
C ILE A 149 -10.65 -13.77 3.28
N LEU A 150 -10.39 -13.03 4.38
CA LEU A 150 -11.43 -12.41 5.20
C LEU A 150 -12.38 -11.47 4.44
N PRO A 151 -11.94 -10.73 3.40
CA PRO A 151 -12.86 -9.97 2.53
C PRO A 151 -14.00 -10.80 1.93
N GLY A 152 -13.78 -12.09 1.67
CA GLY A 152 -14.80 -13.00 1.16
C GLY A 152 -15.84 -13.45 2.21
N PHE A 153 -15.57 -13.22 3.49
CA PHE A 153 -16.51 -13.55 4.57
C PHE A 153 -17.38 -12.37 5.00
N VAL A 154 -17.20 -11.19 4.40
CA VAL A 154 -18.05 -10.01 4.65
C VAL A 154 -18.86 -9.63 3.42
N GLY A 155 -20.11 -9.23 3.67
CA GLY A 155 -21.07 -8.90 2.60
C GLY A 155 -21.65 -10.11 1.90
N LYS A 156 -22.56 -9.86 0.95
CA LYS A 156 -23.28 -10.91 0.23
C LYS A 156 -22.90 -11.03 -1.25
N GLN A 157 -22.12 -10.07 -1.77
CA GLN A 157 -21.78 -10.07 -3.19
C GLN A 157 -20.57 -10.96 -3.46
N PRO A 158 -20.54 -11.67 -4.60
CA PRO A 158 -19.38 -12.41 -5.05
C PRO A 158 -18.16 -11.50 -5.13
N ARG A 159 -16.99 -12.00 -4.72
CA ARG A 159 -15.73 -11.27 -4.74
C ARG A 159 -14.64 -12.07 -5.42
N LEU A 160 -13.63 -11.37 -5.92
CA LEU A 160 -12.40 -11.97 -6.40
C LEU A 160 -11.42 -12.13 -5.22
N LEU A 161 -10.80 -13.31 -5.10
CA LEU A 161 -9.74 -13.58 -4.13
C LEU A 161 -8.49 -14.04 -4.87
N LEU A 162 -7.39 -13.29 -4.71
CA LEU A 162 -6.11 -13.49 -5.38
C LEU A 162 -5.08 -13.94 -4.33
N LEU A 163 -4.63 -15.19 -4.43
CA LEU A 163 -3.82 -15.83 -3.38
C LEU A 163 -2.53 -16.41 -3.98
N ASP A 164 -1.39 -15.79 -3.66
CA ASP A 164 -0.06 -16.22 -4.13
C ASP A 164 0.68 -16.96 -3.04
N GLU A 165 0.82 -18.28 -3.18
CA GLU A 165 1.42 -19.21 -2.23
C GLU A 165 0.88 -19.04 -0.79
N PRO A 166 -0.46 -19.05 -0.56
CA PRO A 166 -1.03 -18.72 0.75
C PRO A 166 -0.65 -19.71 1.84
N ALA A 167 -0.28 -20.94 1.49
CA ALA A 167 0.12 -22.00 2.42
C ALA A 167 1.62 -22.03 2.74
N ALA A 168 2.43 -21.17 2.11
CA ALA A 168 3.87 -21.17 2.36
C ALA A 168 4.18 -20.92 3.84
N GLY A 169 4.87 -21.86 4.50
CA GLY A 169 5.24 -21.77 5.92
C GLY A 169 4.08 -21.97 6.91
N LEU A 170 2.92 -22.44 6.46
CA LEU A 170 1.85 -22.90 7.35
C LEU A 170 2.14 -24.30 7.91
N ASP A 171 1.75 -24.50 9.18
CA ASP A 171 1.66 -25.84 9.75
C ASP A 171 0.49 -26.63 9.12
N GLU A 172 0.48 -27.95 9.33
CA GLU A 172 -0.49 -28.86 8.73
C GLU A 172 -1.93 -28.51 9.12
N SER A 173 -2.18 -28.17 10.38
CA SER A 173 -3.52 -27.80 10.85
C SER A 173 -4.01 -26.50 10.22
N SER A 174 -3.15 -25.47 10.13
CA SER A 174 -3.50 -24.22 9.46
C SER A 174 -3.73 -24.38 7.96
N ARG A 175 -3.02 -25.32 7.32
CA ARG A 175 -3.22 -25.62 5.90
C ARG A 175 -4.56 -26.35 5.68
N ALA A 176 -4.90 -27.32 6.52
CA ALA A 176 -6.22 -27.98 6.49
C ALA A 176 -7.36 -26.96 6.67
N ASN A 177 -7.23 -26.06 7.67
CA ASN A 177 -8.17 -24.97 7.87
C ASN A 177 -8.33 -24.08 6.64
N LEU A 178 -7.22 -23.76 5.95
CA LEU A 178 -7.25 -22.96 4.73
C LEU A 178 -8.02 -23.66 3.61
N VAL A 179 -7.83 -24.98 3.42
CA VAL A 179 -8.57 -25.76 2.42
C VAL A 179 -10.09 -25.69 2.70
N GLU A 180 -10.51 -25.88 3.97
CA GLU A 180 -11.91 -25.74 4.37
C GLU A 180 -12.46 -24.32 4.08
N ASP A 181 -11.69 -23.28 4.43
CA ASP A 181 -12.07 -21.89 4.21
C ASP A 181 -12.20 -21.57 2.72
N LEU A 182 -11.33 -22.13 1.85
CA LEU A 182 -11.43 -21.98 0.40
C LEU A 182 -12.68 -22.66 -0.17
N HIS A 183 -13.04 -23.85 0.33
CA HIS A 183 -14.31 -24.51 -0.01
C HIS A 183 -15.51 -23.66 0.39
N ALA A 184 -15.50 -23.08 1.60
CA ALA A 184 -16.58 -22.21 2.08
C ALA A 184 -16.71 -20.93 1.22
N LEU A 185 -15.59 -20.32 0.84
CA LEU A 185 -15.57 -19.14 -0.03
C LEU A 185 -16.12 -19.45 -1.43
N ARG A 186 -15.71 -20.57 -2.03
CA ARG A 186 -16.23 -21.04 -3.30
C ARG A 186 -17.75 -21.27 -3.23
N ALA A 187 -18.23 -21.97 -2.19
CA ALA A 187 -19.65 -22.26 -1.99
C ALA A 187 -20.49 -20.98 -1.81
N ARG A 188 -19.89 -19.88 -1.31
CA ARG A 188 -20.52 -18.56 -1.25
C ARG A 188 -20.56 -17.83 -2.60
N GLY A 189 -20.01 -18.44 -3.65
CA GLY A 189 -20.01 -17.90 -5.00
C GLY A 189 -18.84 -16.96 -5.28
N HIS A 190 -17.78 -16.93 -4.46
CA HIS A 190 -16.59 -16.14 -4.76
C HIS A 190 -15.77 -16.79 -5.87
N ALA A 191 -15.04 -15.95 -6.64
CA ALA A 191 -14.06 -16.40 -7.62
C ALA A 191 -12.66 -16.37 -6.97
N LEU A 192 -11.96 -17.50 -7.02
CA LEU A 192 -10.64 -17.65 -6.39
C LEU A 192 -9.60 -17.96 -7.45
N LEU A 193 -8.50 -17.19 -7.47
CA LEU A 193 -7.33 -17.47 -8.28
C LEU A 193 -6.15 -17.75 -7.34
N LEU A 194 -5.65 -18.97 -7.36
CA LEU A 194 -4.68 -19.50 -6.42
C LEU A 194 -3.41 -19.94 -7.14
N ALA A 195 -2.25 -19.46 -6.73
CA ALA A 195 -0.96 -20.04 -7.06
C ALA A 195 -0.45 -20.86 -5.89
N SER A 196 -0.21 -22.16 -6.07
CA SER A 196 0.36 -23.02 -5.05
C SER A 196 0.98 -24.29 -5.62
N HIS A 197 1.98 -24.82 -4.90
CA HIS A 197 2.63 -26.09 -5.20
C HIS A 197 2.08 -27.27 -4.36
N HIS A 198 1.21 -27.00 -3.38
CA HIS A 198 0.66 -28.03 -2.52
C HIS A 198 -0.45 -28.82 -3.20
N SER A 199 -0.36 -30.16 -3.14
CA SER A 199 -1.35 -31.07 -3.72
C SER A 199 -2.76 -30.92 -3.14
N ASP A 200 -2.85 -30.51 -1.87
CA ASP A 200 -4.11 -30.35 -1.14
C ASP A 200 -5.07 -29.39 -1.88
N PHE A 201 -4.52 -28.39 -2.57
CA PHE A 201 -5.33 -27.43 -3.33
C PHE A 201 -5.82 -27.95 -4.69
N LYS A 202 -5.20 -29.01 -5.25
CA LYS A 202 -5.71 -29.66 -6.45
C LYS A 202 -7.07 -30.32 -6.21
N ALA A 203 -7.29 -30.89 -5.01
CA ALA A 203 -8.57 -31.50 -4.65
C ALA A 203 -9.71 -30.49 -4.49
N CYS A 204 -9.42 -29.23 -4.09
CA CYS A 204 -10.45 -28.21 -3.94
C CYS A 204 -10.64 -27.30 -5.17
N ALA A 205 -9.72 -27.35 -6.14
CA ALA A 205 -9.79 -26.55 -7.35
C ALA A 205 -10.86 -27.07 -8.32
N THR A 206 -11.70 -26.16 -8.83
CA THR A 206 -12.68 -26.48 -9.88
C THR A 206 -12.03 -26.55 -11.25
N HIS A 207 -10.95 -25.78 -11.44
CA HIS A 207 -10.20 -25.72 -12.67
C HIS A 207 -8.69 -25.62 -12.37
N ILE A 208 -7.90 -26.19 -13.27
CA ILE A 208 -6.45 -26.05 -13.26
C ILE A 208 -6.05 -25.25 -14.47
N PHE A 209 -5.29 -24.18 -14.29
CA PHE A 209 -4.72 -23.39 -15.37
C PHE A 209 -3.25 -23.75 -15.57
N SER A 210 -2.95 -24.32 -16.73
CA SER A 210 -1.61 -24.76 -17.10
C SER A 210 -1.36 -24.55 -18.60
N GLY A 211 -0.17 -24.07 -18.98
CA GLY A 211 0.20 -23.90 -20.39
C GLY A 211 -0.73 -22.98 -21.19
N ASN A 212 -1.35 -22.01 -20.58
CA ASN A 212 -2.36 -21.09 -21.17
C ASN A 212 -3.74 -21.72 -21.43
N GLU A 213 -4.01 -22.88 -20.85
CA GLU A 213 -5.29 -23.58 -20.97
C GLU A 213 -5.97 -23.73 -19.60
N LEU A 214 -7.28 -23.54 -19.57
CA LEU A 214 -8.12 -23.72 -18.37
C LEU A 214 -8.81 -25.09 -18.47
N ILE A 215 -8.42 -26.03 -17.61
CA ILE A 215 -8.86 -27.42 -17.62
C ILE A 215 -9.80 -27.64 -16.46
N PRO A 216 -11.06 -28.10 -16.68
CA PRO A 216 -11.96 -28.51 -15.61
C PRO A 216 -11.35 -29.62 -14.75
N ASN A 217 -11.57 -29.56 -13.45
CA ASN A 217 -11.08 -30.54 -12.49
C ASN A 217 -12.23 -31.09 -11.65
N GLU A 218 -12.19 -32.37 -11.32
CA GLU A 218 -13.18 -32.99 -10.42
C GLU A 218 -12.91 -32.54 -8.99
N VAL A 219 -13.95 -32.01 -8.34
CA VAL A 219 -13.86 -31.47 -6.98
C VAL A 219 -14.45 -32.47 -6.00
N GLU A 220 -13.72 -32.79 -4.95
CA GLU A 220 -14.27 -33.47 -3.80
C GLU A 220 -15.08 -32.44 -2.96
N ASP A 221 -16.41 -32.52 -3.01
CA ASP A 221 -17.27 -31.65 -2.20
C ASP A 221 -17.18 -32.04 -0.72
N SER A 222 -16.54 -31.21 0.09
CA SER A 222 -16.57 -31.36 1.54
C SER A 222 -17.87 -30.76 2.09
N ASN A 223 -18.68 -31.62 2.75
CA ASN A 223 -19.98 -31.24 3.33
C ASN A 223 -19.90 -30.37 4.61
N SER A 224 -18.75 -29.92 5.02
CA SER A 224 -18.58 -29.13 6.25
C SER A 224 -18.30 -27.67 5.91
N LEU A 225 -19.34 -26.86 5.89
CA LEU A 225 -19.20 -25.39 5.81
C LEU A 225 -18.97 -24.85 7.22
N PRO A 226 -17.86 -24.18 7.53
CA PRO A 226 -17.75 -23.42 8.76
C PRO A 226 -18.77 -22.27 8.72
N HIS A 227 -19.80 -22.36 9.57
CA HIS A 227 -20.77 -21.29 9.79
C HIS A 227 -20.11 -20.17 10.61
N HIS A 228 -19.59 -19.17 9.93
CA HIS A 228 -19.35 -17.88 10.54
C HIS A 228 -20.29 -16.87 9.87
N ASP A 229 -21.33 -16.51 10.58
CA ASP A 229 -22.24 -15.44 10.16
C ASP A 229 -21.47 -14.12 10.22
N ALA A 230 -21.32 -13.49 9.06
CA ALA A 230 -20.69 -12.19 8.96
C ALA A 230 -21.67 -11.11 9.39
N GLU A 231 -21.43 -10.46 10.51
CA GLU A 231 -22.07 -9.20 10.84
C GLU A 231 -21.60 -8.13 9.84
N THR A 232 -22.54 -7.60 9.07
CA THR A 232 -22.29 -6.46 8.18
C THR A 232 -22.44 -5.17 8.97
N ASP A 233 -21.38 -4.75 9.64
CA ASP A 233 -21.26 -3.37 10.07
C ASP A 233 -20.50 -2.57 8.99
N THR A 234 -20.91 -1.32 8.75
CA THR A 234 -20.27 -0.47 7.73
C THR A 234 -18.84 -0.15 8.13
N GLY A 235 -17.88 -0.64 7.36
CA GLY A 235 -16.46 -0.37 7.57
C GLY A 235 -16.11 1.12 7.56
N SER A 236 -15.00 1.48 8.17
CA SER A 236 -14.53 2.87 8.24
C SER A 236 -14.12 3.39 6.86
N LYS A 237 -14.78 4.43 6.36
CA LYS A 237 -14.45 5.08 5.07
C LYS A 237 -13.06 5.74 5.04
N ASN A 238 -12.39 5.89 6.20
CA ASN A 238 -11.13 6.63 6.32
C ASN A 238 -9.94 5.75 6.70
N VAL A 239 -9.82 4.56 6.08
CA VAL A 239 -8.74 3.57 6.35
C VAL A 239 -7.35 4.19 6.24
N VAL A 240 -7.09 4.96 5.18
CA VAL A 240 -5.79 5.60 4.94
C VAL A 240 -5.43 6.58 6.04
N VAL A 241 -6.38 7.45 6.43
CA VAL A 241 -6.16 8.46 7.49
C VAL A 241 -5.91 7.78 8.83
N ARG A 242 -6.73 6.79 9.20
CA ARG A 242 -6.57 6.04 10.45
C ARG A 242 -5.22 5.35 10.52
N THR A 243 -4.84 4.64 9.45
CA THR A 243 -3.56 3.93 9.38
C THR A 243 -2.38 4.91 9.41
N SER A 244 -2.47 6.03 8.70
CA SER A 244 -1.43 7.07 8.71
C SER A 244 -1.22 7.64 10.12
N LEU A 245 -2.29 7.99 10.81
CA LEU A 245 -2.21 8.51 12.19
C LEU A 245 -1.64 7.48 13.16
N ALA A 246 -2.12 6.23 13.12
CA ALA A 246 -1.65 5.17 14.01
C ALA A 246 -0.15 4.86 13.80
N LEU A 247 0.30 4.76 12.57
CA LEU A 247 1.72 4.52 12.25
C LEU A 247 2.60 5.71 12.65
N ASN A 248 2.19 6.94 12.34
CA ASN A 248 2.95 8.13 12.70
C ASN A 248 3.07 8.31 14.22
N GLN A 249 1.98 8.12 14.96
CA GLN A 249 2.00 8.20 16.44
C GLN A 249 2.94 7.16 17.06
N ARG A 250 3.01 5.95 16.47
CA ARG A 250 3.81 4.85 17.01
C ARG A 250 5.30 4.98 16.68
N THR A 251 5.63 5.37 15.44
CA THR A 251 7.02 5.34 14.96
C THR A 251 7.75 6.64 15.15
N LEU A 252 7.04 7.77 15.21
CA LEU A 252 7.61 9.13 15.22
C LEU A 252 8.71 9.35 14.15
N ALA A 253 8.76 8.48 13.14
CA ALA A 253 9.86 8.45 12.17
C ALA A 253 9.98 9.77 11.39
N THR A 254 8.84 10.35 11.00
CA THR A 254 8.84 11.66 10.31
C THR A 254 9.34 12.76 11.22
N VAL A 255 8.92 12.79 12.50
CA VAL A 255 9.38 13.80 13.46
C VAL A 255 10.88 13.68 13.68
N ALA A 256 11.41 12.46 13.80
CA ALA A 256 12.83 12.23 13.99
C ALA A 256 13.66 12.62 12.75
N THR A 257 13.32 12.08 11.57
CA THR A 257 14.13 12.27 10.36
C THR A 257 14.02 13.68 9.80
N ASN A 258 12.81 14.18 9.61
CA ASN A 258 12.56 15.51 9.05
C ASN A 258 12.87 16.61 10.08
N GLY A 259 12.61 16.33 11.38
CA GLY A 259 12.96 17.23 12.47
C GLY A 259 14.46 17.49 12.57
N ILE A 260 15.30 16.46 12.52
CA ILE A 260 16.74 16.61 12.55
C ILE A 260 17.22 17.53 11.41
N ALA A 261 16.74 17.32 10.19
CA ALA A 261 17.13 18.18 9.06
C ALA A 261 16.69 19.64 9.26
N GLY A 262 15.47 19.86 9.69
CA GLY A 262 14.94 21.20 9.95
C GLY A 262 15.67 21.92 11.09
N PHE A 263 15.87 21.25 12.23
CA PHE A 263 16.57 21.84 13.39
C PHE A 263 18.06 22.09 13.12
N LEU A 264 18.74 21.19 12.38
CA LEU A 264 20.13 21.45 11.95
C LEU A 264 20.21 22.67 11.04
N THR A 265 19.30 22.78 10.07
CA THR A 265 19.25 23.95 9.18
C THR A 265 18.98 25.22 9.98
N LEU A 266 18.02 25.22 10.88
CA LEU A 266 17.72 26.35 11.75
C LEU A 266 18.95 26.73 12.61
N GLY A 267 19.60 25.76 13.25
CA GLY A 267 20.80 26.02 14.09
C GLY A 267 21.96 26.60 13.29
N ILE A 268 22.17 26.11 12.06
CA ILE A 268 23.20 26.66 11.17
C ILE A 268 22.87 28.12 10.79
N LEU A 269 21.60 28.40 10.44
CA LEU A 269 21.18 29.74 10.08
C LEU A 269 21.34 30.72 11.25
N LEU A 270 20.90 30.35 12.44
CA LEU A 270 21.03 31.17 13.65
C LEU A 270 22.50 31.42 14.06
N ALA A 271 23.42 30.49 13.70
CA ALA A 271 24.84 30.64 14.02
C ALA A 271 25.59 31.47 12.98
N LEU A 272 25.15 31.51 11.73
CA LEU A 272 25.90 32.12 10.63
C LEU A 272 25.32 33.46 10.14
N VAL A 273 24.04 33.72 10.37
CA VAL A 273 23.35 34.91 9.85
C VAL A 273 23.21 35.93 10.99
N ASP A 274 23.63 37.16 10.75
CA ASP A 274 23.44 38.26 11.68
C ASP A 274 21.91 38.53 11.85
N PRO A 275 21.36 38.58 13.07
CA PRO A 275 19.96 38.92 13.28
C PRO A 275 19.51 40.24 12.62
N ASN A 276 20.40 41.23 12.55
CA ASN A 276 20.11 42.50 11.91
C ASN A 276 20.05 42.44 10.37
N ALA A 277 20.49 41.35 9.76
CA ALA A 277 20.38 41.15 8.32
C ALA A 277 18.91 40.90 7.87
N ALA A 278 18.04 40.48 8.77
CA ALA A 278 16.61 40.30 8.50
C ALA A 278 15.89 41.64 8.24
N ASP A 279 16.37 42.73 8.79
CA ASP A 279 15.79 44.08 8.61
C ASP A 279 16.10 44.74 7.25
N SER A 280 17.05 44.20 6.48
CA SER A 280 17.56 44.85 5.29
C SER A 280 16.86 44.47 3.98
N ASN A 281 16.15 43.36 3.90
CA ASN A 281 15.47 42.92 2.67
C ASN A 281 14.38 41.84 2.95
N LEU A 282 13.11 42.18 2.68
CA LEU A 282 11.97 41.27 2.88
C LEU A 282 12.12 39.91 2.19
N ILE A 283 12.80 39.84 1.03
CA ILE A 283 13.09 38.58 0.30
C ILE A 283 14.02 37.67 1.12
N GLN A 284 15.06 38.27 1.73
CA GLN A 284 16.00 37.51 2.55
C GLN A 284 15.36 36.99 3.82
N ALA A 285 14.47 37.79 4.44
CA ALA A 285 13.77 37.43 5.68
C ALA A 285 12.81 36.23 5.47
N SER A 286 11.97 36.26 4.43
CA SER A 286 11.04 35.16 4.17
C SER A 286 11.75 33.87 3.78
N GLY A 287 12.81 33.93 2.97
CA GLY A 287 13.65 32.79 2.63
C GLY A 287 14.33 32.19 3.87
N LEU A 288 14.80 33.05 4.77
CA LEU A 288 15.45 32.64 6.00
C LEU A 288 14.48 31.89 6.93
N PHE A 289 13.28 32.43 7.15
CA PHE A 289 12.27 31.85 8.06
C PHE A 289 11.71 30.52 7.52
N LEU A 290 11.62 30.34 6.19
CA LEU A 290 11.06 29.15 5.57
C LEU A 290 12.12 28.07 5.29
N SER A 291 13.41 28.39 5.36
CA SER A 291 14.48 27.44 4.99
C SER A 291 14.50 26.17 5.82
N ALA A 292 14.24 26.27 7.12
CA ALA A 292 14.20 25.10 8.01
C ALA A 292 12.99 24.19 7.69
N ALA A 293 11.83 24.77 7.40
CA ALA A 293 10.63 24.07 6.99
C ALA A 293 10.83 23.38 5.63
N PHE A 294 11.48 24.05 4.68
CA PHE A 294 11.85 23.48 3.38
C PHE A 294 12.84 22.31 3.54
N ALA A 295 13.89 22.47 4.34
CA ALA A 295 14.87 21.42 4.60
C ALA A 295 14.23 20.17 5.25
N ALA A 296 13.30 20.37 6.19
CA ALA A 296 12.53 19.28 6.75
C ALA A 296 11.72 18.53 5.69
N GLY A 297 11.10 19.26 4.76
CA GLY A 297 10.35 18.66 3.65
C GLY A 297 11.19 17.87 2.67
N LEU A 298 12.45 18.27 2.42
CA LEU A 298 13.39 17.62 1.50
C LEU A 298 13.75 16.18 1.92
N VAL A 299 13.68 15.85 3.19
CA VAL A 299 13.90 14.46 3.67
C VAL A 299 12.84 13.51 3.12
N GLY A 300 11.66 14.02 2.78
CA GLY A 300 10.56 13.25 2.23
C GLY A 300 9.68 12.61 3.29
N ASP A 301 8.86 11.65 2.86
CA ASP A 301 7.91 10.96 3.72
C ASP A 301 8.47 9.62 4.20
N SER A 302 8.83 9.54 5.47
CA SER A 302 9.37 8.33 6.10
C SER A 302 8.41 7.12 6.01
N MET A 303 7.11 7.35 5.79
CA MET A 303 6.14 6.28 5.59
C MET A 303 6.44 5.46 4.33
N VAL A 304 7.05 6.07 3.30
CA VAL A 304 7.39 5.37 2.05
C VAL A 304 8.37 4.22 2.31
N SER A 305 9.37 4.42 3.16
CA SER A 305 10.33 3.35 3.50
C SER A 305 9.67 2.17 4.19
N MET A 306 8.73 2.42 5.10
CA MET A 306 7.95 1.37 5.78
C MET A 306 7.05 0.59 4.81
N LEU A 307 6.53 1.25 3.77
CA LEU A 307 5.69 0.62 2.76
C LEU A 307 6.47 -0.30 1.81
N TYR A 308 7.80 -0.14 1.71
CA TYR A 308 8.64 -1.06 0.93
C TYR A 308 8.91 -2.39 1.64
N GLU A 309 8.77 -2.43 2.97
CA GLU A 309 8.92 -3.66 3.72
C GLU A 309 7.88 -4.69 3.27
N HIS A 310 8.32 -5.90 3.06
CA HIS A 310 7.46 -7.04 2.67
C HIS A 310 6.45 -6.74 1.53
N ARG A 311 6.78 -5.79 0.64
CA ARG A 311 5.91 -5.36 -0.46
C ARG A 311 4.55 -4.78 -0.02
N ALA A 312 4.48 -4.19 1.18
CA ALA A 312 3.26 -3.55 1.66
C ALA A 312 2.75 -2.46 0.71
N LEU A 313 3.67 -1.73 0.03
CA LEU A 313 3.31 -0.74 -0.99
C LEU A 313 2.48 -1.36 -2.13
N ASP A 314 2.83 -2.58 -2.58
CA ASP A 314 2.09 -3.26 -3.65
C ASP A 314 0.69 -3.64 -3.17
N TRP A 315 0.55 -4.13 -1.94
CA TRP A 315 -0.74 -4.43 -1.35
C TRP A 315 -1.65 -3.18 -1.29
N TRP A 316 -1.14 -2.03 -0.83
CA TRP A 316 -1.88 -0.76 -0.81
C TRP A 316 -2.21 -0.25 -2.21
N LYS A 317 -1.27 -0.36 -3.16
CA LYS A 317 -1.49 0.03 -4.57
C LYS A 317 -2.57 -0.79 -5.25
N ALA A 318 -2.63 -2.11 -4.99
CA ALA A 318 -3.65 -2.99 -5.56
C ALA A 318 -5.05 -2.53 -5.17
N HIS A 319 -5.25 -2.16 -3.89
CA HIS A 319 -6.55 -1.70 -3.41
C HIS A 319 -6.90 -0.26 -3.84
N ARG A 320 -5.95 0.52 -4.35
CA ARG A 320 -6.13 1.86 -4.98
C ARG A 320 -6.96 2.86 -4.16
N GLN A 321 -6.96 2.76 -2.85
CA GLN A 321 -7.71 3.66 -1.95
C GLN A 321 -6.89 4.82 -1.39
N GLY A 322 -5.66 4.97 -1.84
CA GLY A 322 -4.67 5.86 -1.26
C GLY A 322 -3.62 5.08 -0.48
N ILE A 323 -2.54 5.74 -0.18
CA ILE A 323 -1.36 5.15 0.47
C ILE A 323 -1.11 5.93 1.77
N PRO A 324 -0.92 5.27 2.93
CA PRO A 324 -0.61 5.93 4.20
C PRO A 324 0.52 6.95 4.06
N HIS A 325 0.43 8.09 4.75
CA HIS A 325 1.34 9.23 4.62
C HIS A 325 1.56 9.96 5.94
N SER A 326 2.59 10.81 5.99
CA SER A 326 3.02 11.57 7.18
C SER A 326 2.73 13.07 7.09
N TYR A 327 1.87 13.53 6.18
CA TYR A 327 1.69 14.96 5.91
C TYR A 327 1.22 15.78 7.12
N ALA A 328 0.37 15.21 7.98
CA ALA A 328 -0.08 15.91 9.19
C ALA A 328 1.09 16.28 10.13
N HIS A 329 2.03 15.32 10.31
CA HIS A 329 3.22 15.55 11.13
C HIS A 329 4.19 16.52 10.44
N GLY A 330 4.34 16.41 9.10
CA GLY A 330 5.14 17.36 8.32
C GLY A 330 4.60 18.79 8.43
N PHE A 331 3.28 18.97 8.38
CA PHE A 331 2.66 20.28 8.56
C PHE A 331 2.96 20.89 9.93
N VAL A 332 2.72 20.13 11.00
CA VAL A 332 2.99 20.59 12.38
C VAL A 332 4.48 20.90 12.57
N LEU A 333 5.37 20.09 12.02
CA LEU A 333 6.80 20.32 12.10
C LEU A 333 7.19 21.62 11.36
N GLY A 334 6.70 21.80 10.13
CA GLY A 334 6.99 22.98 9.33
C GLY A 334 6.48 24.28 9.96
N THR A 335 5.28 24.28 10.52
CA THR A 335 4.76 25.43 11.28
C THR A 335 5.61 25.74 12.49
N GLY A 336 6.00 24.72 13.27
CA GLY A 336 6.86 24.88 14.44
C GLY A 336 8.25 25.43 14.09
N LEU A 337 8.90 24.90 13.05
CA LEU A 337 10.21 25.35 12.61
C LEU A 337 10.19 26.81 12.12
N THR A 338 9.14 27.21 11.40
CA THR A 338 8.99 28.59 10.90
C THR A 338 8.73 29.56 12.05
N ALA A 339 7.92 29.18 13.04
CA ALA A 339 7.71 30.00 14.24
C ALA A 339 9.01 30.16 15.04
N LEU A 340 9.76 29.07 15.23
CA LEU A 340 11.05 29.11 15.92
C LEU A 340 12.11 29.95 15.15
N ALA A 341 12.08 29.92 13.82
CA ALA A 341 12.96 30.76 13.01
C ALA A 341 12.66 32.26 13.23
N GLN A 342 11.40 32.67 13.19
CA GLN A 342 11.01 34.06 13.45
C GLN A 342 11.45 34.52 14.85
N LEU A 343 11.18 33.71 15.87
CA LEU A 343 11.59 34.02 17.25
C LEU A 343 13.14 34.05 17.41
N GLY A 344 13.85 33.15 16.74
CA GLY A 344 15.31 33.08 16.81
C GLY A 344 16.03 34.27 16.15
N PHE A 345 15.35 34.95 15.23
CA PHE A 345 15.82 36.17 14.56
C PHE A 345 15.17 37.45 15.11
N ASP A 346 14.58 37.40 16.32
CA ASP A 346 13.90 38.53 16.98
C ASP A 346 12.82 39.22 16.12
N ALA A 347 12.21 38.46 15.17
CA ALA A 347 11.15 38.97 14.29
C ALA A 347 9.77 38.83 14.95
N GLU A 348 8.85 39.73 14.60
CA GLU A 348 7.45 39.61 14.99
C GLU A 348 6.84 38.32 14.43
N LEU A 349 6.02 37.63 15.23
CA LEU A 349 5.42 36.36 14.84
C LEU A 349 4.27 36.58 13.84
N SER A 350 4.53 36.36 12.57
CA SER A 350 3.50 36.34 11.52
C SER A 350 2.87 34.95 11.40
N TRP A 351 1.60 34.83 11.81
CA TRP A 351 0.83 33.56 11.71
C TRP A 351 0.63 33.12 10.25
N GLN A 352 0.57 34.05 9.31
CA GLN A 352 0.48 33.76 7.89
C GLN A 352 1.74 33.01 7.43
N LEU A 353 2.90 33.51 7.80
CA LEU A 353 4.18 32.89 7.44
C LEU A 353 4.35 31.52 8.13
N VAL A 354 3.92 31.37 9.38
CA VAL A 354 3.90 30.08 10.09
C VAL A 354 3.08 29.04 9.34
N LEU A 355 1.88 29.39 8.89
CA LEU A 355 1.05 28.48 8.09
C LEU A 355 1.69 28.14 6.73
N ILE A 356 2.31 29.13 6.07
CA ILE A 356 3.03 28.91 4.83
C ILE A 356 4.19 27.95 5.05
N GLY A 357 4.92 28.02 6.16
CA GLY A 357 5.98 27.05 6.50
C GLY A 357 5.46 25.62 6.58
N GLY A 358 4.31 25.41 7.18
CA GLY A 358 3.62 24.11 7.17
C GLY A 358 3.30 23.63 5.74
N LEU A 359 2.77 24.52 4.90
CA LEU A 359 2.46 24.22 3.49
C LEU A 359 3.71 23.91 2.67
N VAL A 360 4.81 24.66 2.88
CA VAL A 360 6.11 24.40 2.24
C VAL A 360 6.60 23.00 2.57
N THR A 361 6.57 22.62 3.85
CA THR A 361 7.02 21.29 4.27
C THR A 361 6.20 20.19 3.62
N ILE A 362 4.86 20.23 3.68
CA ILE A 362 4.04 19.16 3.10
C ILE A 362 4.10 19.10 1.58
N THR A 363 4.20 20.24 0.91
CA THR A 363 4.33 20.29 -0.55
C THR A 363 5.65 19.67 -0.99
N THR A 364 6.74 20.05 -0.33
CA THR A 364 8.08 19.47 -0.59
C THR A 364 8.08 17.96 -0.31
N MET A 365 7.56 17.53 0.85
CA MET A 365 7.40 16.10 1.17
C MET A 365 6.57 15.36 0.12
N ALA A 366 5.48 15.96 -0.37
CA ALA A 366 4.62 15.32 -1.37
C ALA A 366 5.35 15.13 -2.71
N ILE A 367 6.14 16.11 -3.13
CA ILE A 367 6.92 16.02 -4.38
C ILE A 367 8.00 14.94 -4.22
N VAL A 368 8.78 14.96 -3.14
CA VAL A 368 9.80 13.93 -2.87
C VAL A 368 9.18 12.55 -2.81
N ARG A 369 8.06 12.40 -2.09
CA ARG A 369 7.29 11.15 -2.06
C ARG A 369 6.85 10.70 -3.45
N GLY A 370 6.36 11.61 -4.29
CA GLY A 370 5.99 11.31 -5.68
C GLY A 370 7.17 10.77 -6.49
N MET A 371 8.35 11.38 -6.32
CA MET A 371 9.60 10.91 -6.94
C MET A 371 9.98 9.50 -6.44
N ASP A 372 9.93 9.25 -5.13
CA ASP A 372 10.21 7.93 -4.55
C ASP A 372 9.24 6.87 -5.05
N LEU A 373 7.95 7.17 -5.09
CA LEU A 373 6.93 6.26 -5.61
C LEU A 373 7.09 5.99 -7.12
N ALA A 374 7.45 7.00 -7.91
CA ALA A 374 7.71 6.84 -9.35
C ALA A 374 8.97 5.99 -9.61
N THR A 375 10.04 6.22 -8.83
CA THR A 375 11.29 5.47 -8.95
C THR A 375 11.24 4.09 -8.30
N SER A 376 10.16 3.77 -7.57
CA SER A 376 10.00 2.50 -6.86
C SER A 376 10.09 1.26 -7.75
N ARG A 377 9.78 1.38 -9.04
CA ARG A 377 9.82 0.31 -10.04
C ARG A 377 11.17 0.18 -10.75
N LEU A 378 12.09 1.12 -10.56
CA LEU A 378 13.40 1.10 -11.20
C LEU A 378 14.38 0.20 -10.43
N ALA A 379 15.31 -0.46 -11.12
CA ALA A 379 16.38 -1.23 -10.50
C ALA A 379 17.39 -0.31 -9.75
N ARG A 380 18.22 -0.87 -8.90
CA ARG A 380 19.12 -0.25 -7.90
C ARG A 380 19.75 1.15 -8.09
N PRO A 381 19.77 1.87 -9.23
CA PRO A 381 20.22 3.27 -9.25
C PRO A 381 19.18 4.28 -8.70
N LYS A 382 18.08 3.85 -8.10
CA LYS A 382 16.95 4.66 -7.64
C LYS A 382 17.35 5.87 -6.77
N ALA A 383 18.18 5.63 -5.77
CA ALA A 383 18.63 6.67 -4.86
C ALA A 383 19.50 7.77 -5.55
N ALA A 384 20.09 7.48 -6.70
CA ALA A 384 20.85 8.45 -7.46
C ALA A 384 19.92 9.42 -8.22
N TYR A 385 18.83 8.91 -8.81
CA TYR A 385 17.90 9.76 -9.55
C TYR A 385 17.11 10.72 -8.64
N THR A 386 16.63 10.25 -7.50
CA THR A 386 15.97 11.13 -6.52
C THR A 386 16.92 12.21 -6.01
N ARG A 387 18.18 11.90 -5.72
CA ARG A 387 19.19 12.87 -5.29
C ARG A 387 19.54 13.91 -6.37
N ILE A 388 19.55 13.52 -7.65
CA ILE A 388 19.81 14.43 -8.77
C ILE A 388 18.62 15.39 -8.98
N LEU A 389 17.39 14.93 -8.74
CA LEU A 389 16.18 15.72 -8.92
C LEU A 389 15.88 16.64 -7.72
N THR A 390 16.41 16.34 -6.53
CA THR A 390 16.20 17.15 -5.33
C THR A 390 16.54 18.64 -5.51
N PRO A 391 17.65 19.04 -6.18
CA PRO A 391 17.93 20.46 -6.43
C PRO A 391 16.86 21.21 -7.25
N ILE A 392 16.08 20.50 -8.09
CA ILE A 392 15.00 21.10 -8.86
C ILE A 392 13.91 21.67 -7.94
N LEU A 393 13.76 21.13 -6.72
CA LEU A 393 12.82 21.61 -5.71
C LEU A 393 13.16 23.01 -5.16
N ILE A 394 14.39 23.45 -5.32
CA ILE A 394 14.81 24.82 -4.93
C ILE A 394 14.05 25.86 -5.76
N LEU A 395 13.75 25.59 -7.03
CA LEU A 395 13.05 26.53 -7.88
C LEU A 395 11.62 26.84 -7.38
N PRO A 396 10.72 25.87 -7.12
CA PRO A 396 9.42 26.15 -6.52
C PRO A 396 9.51 26.87 -5.18
N PHE A 397 10.50 26.53 -4.35
CA PHE A 397 10.74 27.21 -3.08
C PHE A 397 11.12 28.69 -3.29
N ALA A 398 12.04 28.99 -4.21
CA ALA A 398 12.40 30.35 -4.56
C ALA A 398 11.21 31.16 -5.09
N LEU A 399 10.34 30.56 -5.92
CA LEU A 399 9.12 31.19 -6.42
C LEU A 399 8.12 31.51 -5.30
N ILE A 400 7.99 30.63 -4.30
CA ILE A 400 7.15 30.87 -3.11
C ILE A 400 7.70 32.05 -2.32
N VAL A 401 9.01 32.08 -2.07
CA VAL A 401 9.68 33.19 -1.36
C VAL A 401 9.45 34.50 -2.09
N GLN A 402 9.65 34.53 -3.41
CA GLN A 402 9.42 35.73 -4.22
C GLN A 402 7.96 36.16 -4.17
N TRP A 403 7.00 35.25 -4.31
CA TRP A 403 5.56 35.56 -4.25
C TRP A 403 5.15 36.16 -2.90
N ILE A 404 5.68 35.65 -1.78
CA ILE A 404 5.43 36.19 -0.43
C ILE A 404 5.93 37.63 -0.35
N THR A 405 7.10 37.89 -0.89
CA THR A 405 7.69 39.23 -0.90
C THR A 405 6.88 40.22 -1.71
N ASP A 406 6.44 39.81 -2.91
CA ASP A 406 5.65 40.66 -3.81
C ASP A 406 4.24 40.95 -3.26
N SER A 407 3.70 40.08 -2.40
CA SER A 407 2.36 40.19 -1.82
C SER A 407 2.28 40.98 -0.50
N ASN A 408 3.38 41.50 -0.01
CA ASN A 408 3.45 42.19 1.30
C ASN A 408 2.81 41.40 2.46
N LEU A 409 3.02 40.09 2.49
CA LEU A 409 2.50 39.18 3.52
C LEU A 409 3.36 39.14 4.80
N LEU A 410 4.42 39.94 4.86
CA LEU A 410 5.31 40.11 6.01
C LEU A 410 4.99 41.41 6.73
#